data_1f8cce2d56717223c318b80531c58603
#
_entry.id   1f8cce2d56717223c318b80531c58603
#
_cell.length_a   1.000
_cell.length_b   1.000
_cell.length_c   1.000
_cell.angle_alpha   90.00
_cell.angle_beta   90.00
_cell.angle_gamma   90.00
#
_symmetry.space_group_name_H-M   'P 1'
#
loop_
_entity.id
_entity.type
_entity.pdbx_description
1 polymer ?
#
loop_
_entity_poly.entity_id
_entity_poly.type
_entity_poly.pdbx_seq_one_letter_code
_entity_poly.pdbx_strand_id
1 'polypeptide(L)'
;MGKKKEPSLFCDTLSVKDHASSLIKYMTDGIYEKQHIMSMALLAAIAGESVFLLGPPGTAKSMVARRLKLVFKDAKAFEYLMSRFSTPDEIFGPVSISKLKNEDRYERLVDGYLPDAEIVFLDEIWKAGPSIQNALLTAINERIFKNGSDTLKLPMKALIAASNELPAEDEGLEALWDRFLVRIVSNCISSETTFYKMVREKSNSDPIIPPSLLITEELYHSWQSSISDIVIPDDVCHVITAIRKAIKEEMKSEDFSPMDYYISDRRWKKVFHLMQASAWLNDRDSINITD
;
A
#
# COMPACT_ATOMS: atom_id res chain seq x y z
N MET A 1 17.20 -29.19 -47.62
CA MET A 1 17.83 -28.67 -46.40
C MET A 1 16.75 -28.09 -45.46
N GLY A 2 16.27 -28.91 -44.57
CA GLY A 2 15.20 -28.53 -43.63
C GLY A 2 15.78 -27.74 -42.47
N LYS A 3 15.27 -26.52 -42.25
CA LYS A 3 15.55 -25.75 -41.05
C LYS A 3 14.85 -26.43 -39.86
N LYS A 4 15.64 -27.00 -38.95
CA LYS A 4 15.16 -27.41 -37.62
C LYS A 4 14.68 -26.16 -36.89
N LYS A 5 13.39 -26.12 -36.55
CA LYS A 5 12.86 -25.22 -35.55
C LYS A 5 13.44 -25.61 -34.20
N GLU A 6 14.14 -24.70 -33.56
CA GLU A 6 14.52 -24.82 -32.16
C GLU A 6 13.25 -24.88 -31.31
N PRO A 7 13.20 -25.75 -30.27
CA PRO A 7 12.07 -25.76 -29.35
C PRO A 7 12.10 -24.46 -28.54
N SER A 8 11.03 -23.67 -28.64
CA SER A 8 10.75 -22.58 -27.74
C SER A 8 10.69 -23.16 -26.31
N LEU A 9 11.57 -22.71 -25.44
CA LEU A 9 11.47 -22.90 -24.00
C LEU A 9 10.14 -22.24 -23.55
N PHE A 10 9.07 -23.03 -23.53
CA PHE A 10 7.87 -22.71 -22.75
C PHE A 10 8.28 -22.86 -21.28
N CYS A 11 8.72 -21.77 -20.68
CA CYS A 11 8.62 -21.58 -19.24
C CYS A 11 7.11 -21.62 -18.95
N ASP A 12 6.65 -22.61 -18.16
CA ASP A 12 5.29 -22.64 -17.63
C ASP A 12 5.10 -21.32 -16.85
N THR A 13 4.49 -20.33 -17.47
CA THR A 13 4.16 -19.07 -16.83
C THR A 13 3.00 -19.40 -15.88
N LEU A 14 3.29 -19.33 -14.56
CA LEU A 14 2.27 -19.38 -13.53
C LEU A 14 1.15 -18.41 -13.90
N SER A 15 -0.11 -18.79 -13.64
CA SER A 15 -1.21 -17.85 -13.72
C SER A 15 -0.98 -16.69 -12.74
N VAL A 16 -1.57 -15.53 -12.99
CA VAL A 16 -1.41 -14.35 -12.09
C VAL A 16 -1.88 -14.70 -10.69
N LYS A 17 -2.98 -15.44 -10.58
CA LYS A 17 -3.53 -15.93 -9.32
C LYS A 17 -2.56 -16.83 -8.56
N ASP A 18 -1.94 -17.79 -9.26
CA ASP A 18 -0.98 -18.71 -8.65
C ASP A 18 0.29 -17.98 -8.23
N HIS A 19 0.72 -17.01 -9.03
CA HIS A 19 1.84 -16.14 -8.69
C HIS A 19 1.55 -15.35 -7.41
N ALA A 20 0.42 -14.61 -7.36
CA ALA A 20 0.01 -13.86 -6.18
C ALA A 20 -0.15 -14.76 -4.93
N SER A 21 -0.77 -15.92 -5.08
CA SER A 21 -0.96 -16.90 -4.00
C SER A 21 0.38 -17.40 -3.46
N SER A 22 1.34 -17.66 -4.35
CA SER A 22 2.70 -18.06 -3.96
C SER A 22 3.42 -16.95 -3.20
N LEU A 23 3.33 -15.71 -3.65
CA LEU A 23 3.90 -14.56 -2.95
C LEU A 23 3.30 -14.39 -1.54
N ILE A 24 1.97 -14.47 -1.41
CA ILE A 24 1.28 -14.38 -0.11
C ILE A 24 1.77 -15.47 0.84
N LYS A 25 1.99 -16.70 0.34
CA LYS A 25 2.54 -17.80 1.14
C LYS A 25 3.92 -17.46 1.72
N TYR A 26 4.83 -16.89 0.91
CA TYR A 26 6.13 -16.44 1.40
C TYR A 26 5.99 -15.24 2.36
N MET A 27 5.15 -14.27 2.05
CA MET A 27 4.92 -13.11 2.92
C MET A 27 4.39 -13.51 4.30
N THR A 28 3.63 -14.59 4.40
CA THR A 28 3.02 -15.06 5.65
C THR A 28 3.85 -16.10 6.40
N ASP A 29 4.98 -16.51 5.84
CA ASP A 29 5.85 -17.52 6.49
C ASP A 29 6.38 -17.00 7.84
N GLY A 30 6.10 -17.74 8.91
CA GLY A 30 6.43 -17.39 10.29
C GLY A 30 5.62 -16.22 10.87
N ILE A 31 4.55 -15.75 10.17
CA ILE A 31 3.66 -14.70 10.66
C ILE A 31 2.24 -15.28 10.76
N TYR A 32 1.68 -15.26 11.96
CA TYR A 32 0.43 -15.95 12.27
C TYR A 32 -0.79 -15.02 12.24
N GLU A 33 -1.88 -15.53 11.70
CA GLU A 33 -3.19 -14.84 11.60
C GLU A 33 -3.13 -13.46 10.87
N LYS A 34 -2.14 -13.28 9.97
CA LYS A 34 -1.97 -12.05 9.19
C LYS A 34 -2.15 -12.23 7.68
N GLN A 35 -2.63 -13.41 7.24
CA GLN A 35 -2.77 -13.70 5.81
C GLN A 35 -3.65 -12.67 5.10
N HIS A 36 -4.80 -12.31 5.71
CA HIS A 36 -5.68 -11.29 5.15
C HIS A 36 -4.98 -9.92 5.00
N ILE A 37 -4.26 -9.49 6.03
CA ILE A 37 -3.51 -8.22 5.99
C ILE A 37 -2.44 -8.24 4.89
N MET A 38 -1.70 -9.35 4.76
CA MET A 38 -0.67 -9.50 3.72
C MET A 38 -1.27 -9.51 2.32
N SER A 39 -2.41 -10.20 2.13
CA SER A 39 -3.12 -10.23 0.85
C SER A 39 -3.63 -8.84 0.45
N MET A 40 -4.22 -8.10 1.40
CA MET A 40 -4.70 -6.74 1.16
C MET A 40 -3.54 -5.75 0.94
N ALA A 41 -2.40 -5.93 1.62
CA ALA A 41 -1.22 -5.10 1.39
C ALA A 41 -0.62 -5.34 0.00
N LEU A 42 -0.56 -6.59 -0.46
CA LEU A 42 -0.12 -6.93 -1.81
C LEU A 42 -1.09 -6.36 -2.86
N LEU A 43 -2.39 -6.56 -2.69
CA LEU A 43 -3.42 -6.01 -3.57
C LEU A 43 -3.30 -4.49 -3.67
N ALA A 44 -3.21 -3.81 -2.53
CA ALA A 44 -3.07 -2.35 -2.48
C ALA A 44 -1.78 -1.87 -3.16
N ALA A 45 -0.64 -2.55 -2.96
CA ALA A 45 0.62 -2.23 -3.61
C ALA A 45 0.53 -2.37 -5.13
N ILE A 46 -0.10 -3.44 -5.61
CA ILE A 46 -0.32 -3.68 -7.05
C ILE A 46 -1.29 -2.65 -7.62
N ALA A 47 -2.34 -2.26 -6.90
CA ALA A 47 -3.25 -1.19 -7.29
C ALA A 47 -2.66 0.23 -7.13
N GLY A 48 -1.46 0.37 -6.53
CA GLY A 48 -0.86 1.68 -6.24
C GLY A 48 -1.58 2.45 -5.13
N GLU A 49 -2.29 1.78 -4.22
CA GLU A 49 -3.06 2.40 -3.16
C GLU A 49 -2.36 2.31 -1.79
N SER A 50 -2.74 3.19 -0.88
CA SER A 50 -2.17 3.26 0.47
C SER A 50 -3.01 2.49 1.46
N VAL A 51 -2.34 1.87 2.45
CA VAL A 51 -2.95 1.04 3.49
C VAL A 51 -2.76 1.69 4.86
N PHE A 52 -3.79 1.67 5.68
CA PHE A 52 -3.72 2.02 7.09
C PHE A 52 -3.97 0.80 7.97
N LEU A 53 -3.09 0.58 8.94
CA LEU A 53 -3.17 -0.52 9.91
C LEU A 53 -3.44 0.03 11.30
N LEU A 54 -4.62 -0.26 11.82
CA LEU A 54 -4.99 0.03 13.20
C LEU A 54 -4.72 -1.18 14.09
N GLY A 55 -4.11 -0.99 15.23
CA GLY A 55 -3.99 -2.07 16.20
C GLY A 55 -2.95 -1.84 17.29
N PRO A 56 -3.00 -2.59 18.38
CA PRO A 56 -2.09 -2.42 19.51
C PRO A 56 -0.63 -2.67 19.10
N PRO A 57 0.35 -2.20 19.89
CA PRO A 57 1.75 -2.49 19.65
C PRO A 57 2.02 -4.00 19.69
N GLY A 58 3.00 -4.47 18.92
CA GLY A 58 3.36 -5.90 18.88
C GLY A 58 2.47 -6.78 17.99
N THR A 59 1.54 -6.22 17.20
CA THR A 59 0.68 -6.98 16.27
C THR A 59 1.26 -7.14 14.86
N ALA A 60 2.58 -7.04 14.71
CA ALA A 60 3.34 -7.24 13.47
C ALA A 60 3.03 -6.21 12.34
N LYS A 61 2.56 -4.99 12.66
CA LYS A 61 2.26 -3.96 11.66
C LYS A 61 3.46 -3.63 10.76
N SER A 62 4.65 -3.42 11.33
CA SER A 62 5.88 -3.15 10.57
C SER A 62 6.35 -4.35 9.72
N MET A 63 6.05 -5.58 10.17
CA MET A 63 6.39 -6.77 9.39
C MET A 63 5.66 -6.82 8.05
N VAL A 64 4.46 -6.22 7.94
CA VAL A 64 3.71 -6.15 6.67
C VAL A 64 4.52 -5.44 5.60
N ALA A 65 5.07 -4.26 5.91
CA ALA A 65 5.89 -3.51 4.96
C ALA A 65 7.20 -4.23 4.63
N ARG A 66 7.87 -4.81 5.64
CA ARG A 66 9.12 -5.58 5.44
C ARG A 66 8.90 -6.77 4.53
N ARG A 67 7.82 -7.54 4.75
CA ARG A 67 7.48 -8.69 3.90
C ARG A 67 7.06 -8.25 2.49
N LEU A 68 6.31 -7.16 2.38
CA LEU A 68 5.92 -6.59 1.09
C LEU A 68 7.13 -6.13 0.28
N LYS A 69 8.15 -5.53 0.91
CA LYS A 69 9.40 -5.17 0.25
C LYS A 69 10.06 -6.36 -0.44
N LEU A 70 10.07 -7.53 0.21
CA LEU A 70 10.74 -8.73 -0.32
C LEU A 70 10.11 -9.25 -1.63
N VAL A 71 8.86 -8.88 -1.91
CA VAL A 71 8.13 -9.29 -3.12
C VAL A 71 8.63 -8.56 -4.36
N PHE A 72 9.08 -7.32 -4.22
CA PHE A 72 9.58 -6.49 -5.31
C PHE A 72 11.10 -6.62 -5.44
N LYS A 73 11.56 -6.87 -6.67
CA LYS A 73 12.98 -7.03 -6.94
C LYS A 73 13.72 -5.72 -6.65
N ASP A 74 14.77 -5.81 -5.82
CA ASP A 74 15.69 -4.70 -5.47
C ASP A 74 14.99 -3.44 -4.93
N ALA A 75 13.77 -3.58 -4.40
CA ALA A 75 12.98 -2.44 -3.92
C ALA A 75 13.66 -1.71 -2.75
N LYS A 76 13.67 -0.39 -2.83
CA LYS A 76 14.07 0.48 -1.72
C LYS A 76 12.92 0.64 -0.75
N ALA A 77 13.19 0.54 0.55
CA ALA A 77 12.19 0.77 1.59
C ALA A 77 12.62 1.89 2.52
N PHE A 78 11.62 2.61 3.01
CA PHE A 78 11.77 3.62 4.05
C PHE A 78 10.82 3.29 5.20
N GLU A 79 11.36 3.18 6.42
CA GLU A 79 10.58 2.94 7.64
C GLU A 79 10.85 4.07 8.63
N TYR A 80 9.79 4.62 9.21
CA TYR A 80 9.93 5.69 10.19
C TYR A 80 8.83 5.63 11.25
N LEU A 81 9.23 5.82 12.53
CA LEU A 81 8.32 5.96 13.65
C LEU A 81 8.07 7.45 13.91
N MET A 82 6.85 7.91 13.64
CA MET A 82 6.48 9.30 13.86
C MET A 82 6.41 9.66 15.33
N SER A 83 6.81 10.87 15.63
CA SER A 83 6.69 11.50 16.93
C SER A 83 6.25 12.96 16.76
N ARG A 84 5.82 13.60 17.86
CA ARG A 84 5.48 15.04 17.85
C ARG A 84 6.69 15.94 17.54
N PHE A 85 7.91 15.40 17.68
CA PHE A 85 9.18 16.09 17.43
C PHE A 85 9.77 15.73 16.06
N SER A 86 9.14 14.85 15.30
CA SER A 86 9.62 14.48 13.96
C SER A 86 9.70 15.68 13.05
N THR A 87 10.80 15.76 12.31
CA THR A 87 11.10 16.86 11.40
C THR A 87 10.98 16.42 9.94
N PRO A 88 10.67 17.34 9.00
CA PRO A 88 10.68 17.03 7.58
C PRO A 88 12.03 16.49 7.08
N ASP A 89 13.14 16.87 7.70
CA ASP A 89 14.48 16.44 7.31
C ASP A 89 14.72 14.94 7.55
N GLU A 90 14.09 14.38 8.58
CA GLU A 90 14.18 12.95 8.90
C GLU A 90 13.37 12.07 7.95
N ILE A 91 12.38 12.64 7.29
CA ILE A 91 11.44 11.90 6.43
C ILE A 91 11.77 12.14 4.95
N PHE A 92 11.98 13.40 4.58
CA PHE A 92 12.19 13.81 3.18
C PHE A 92 13.64 14.10 2.83
N GLY A 93 14.55 13.96 3.80
CA GLY A 93 15.98 14.23 3.66
C GLY A 93 16.41 15.66 4.05
N PRO A 94 17.65 15.82 4.50
CA PRO A 94 18.21 17.11 4.91
C PRO A 94 18.43 18.02 3.70
N VAL A 95 18.48 19.33 3.96
CA VAL A 95 18.80 20.34 2.93
C VAL A 95 20.26 20.20 2.48
N SER A 96 20.50 20.21 1.19
CA SER A 96 21.83 20.17 0.61
C SER A 96 22.56 21.50 0.84
N ILE A 97 23.54 21.50 1.76
CA ILE A 97 24.35 22.68 2.06
C ILE A 97 25.16 23.13 0.85
N SER A 98 25.63 22.20 0.03
CA SER A 98 26.41 22.52 -1.18
C SER A 98 25.56 23.24 -2.24
N LYS A 99 24.34 22.78 -2.50
CA LYS A 99 23.42 23.42 -3.45
C LYS A 99 22.95 24.78 -2.94
N LEU A 100 22.70 24.90 -1.63
CA LEU A 100 22.30 26.16 -1.03
C LEU A 100 23.44 27.22 -1.15
N LYS A 101 24.70 26.83 -0.90
CA LYS A 101 25.84 27.76 -0.94
C LYS A 101 26.32 28.10 -2.34
N ASN A 102 26.32 27.12 -3.26
CA ASN A 102 26.97 27.29 -4.55
C ASN A 102 25.97 27.64 -5.67
N GLU A 103 24.70 27.28 -5.51
CA GLU A 103 23.68 27.42 -6.54
C GLU A 103 22.49 28.26 -6.09
N ASP A 104 22.47 28.73 -4.84
CA ASP A 104 21.34 29.44 -4.21
C ASP A 104 20.01 28.66 -4.33
N ARG A 105 20.10 27.30 -4.25
CA ARG A 105 18.97 26.40 -4.39
C ARG A 105 18.68 25.68 -3.09
N TYR A 106 17.42 25.77 -2.66
CA TYR A 106 16.90 25.04 -1.51
C TYR A 106 16.41 23.67 -1.96
N GLU A 107 17.31 22.69 -1.98
CA GLU A 107 17.01 21.31 -2.36
C GLU A 107 17.43 20.33 -1.25
N ARG A 108 16.66 19.22 -1.10
CA ARG A 108 16.92 18.16 -0.14
C ARG A 108 17.69 17.02 -0.78
N LEU A 109 18.49 16.33 0.03
CA LEU A 109 19.14 15.07 -0.31
C LEU A 109 18.13 13.95 -0.07
N VAL A 110 17.53 13.42 -1.12
CA VAL A 110 16.42 12.48 -1.02
C VAL A 110 16.82 11.01 -1.01
N ASP A 111 18.06 10.68 -1.36
CA ASP A 111 18.56 9.30 -1.41
C ASP A 111 18.51 8.64 -0.03
N GLY A 112 17.83 7.48 0.05
CA GLY A 112 17.59 6.76 1.31
C GLY A 112 16.45 7.31 2.16
N TYR A 113 15.72 8.34 1.72
CA TYR A 113 14.55 8.91 2.39
C TYR A 113 13.25 8.55 1.65
N LEU A 114 12.10 8.94 2.23
CA LEU A 114 10.78 8.64 1.66
C LEU A 114 10.65 8.93 0.16
N PRO A 115 11.18 10.05 -0.39
CA PRO A 115 11.02 10.33 -1.83
C PRO A 115 11.76 9.35 -2.76
N ASP A 116 12.73 8.59 -2.25
CA ASP A 116 13.50 7.59 -3.01
C ASP A 116 12.95 6.15 -2.81
N ALA A 117 11.98 5.97 -1.91
CA ALA A 117 11.51 4.65 -1.52
C ALA A 117 10.32 4.18 -2.36
N GLU A 118 10.33 2.87 -2.67
CA GLU A 118 9.22 2.18 -3.34
C GLU A 118 8.20 1.64 -2.34
N ILE A 119 8.67 1.19 -1.17
CA ILE A 119 7.82 0.71 -0.08
C ILE A 119 8.07 1.60 1.15
N VAL A 120 7.04 2.28 1.59
CA VAL A 120 7.10 3.20 2.72
C VAL A 120 6.28 2.67 3.89
N PHE A 121 6.87 2.64 5.08
CA PHE A 121 6.18 2.34 6.34
C PHE A 121 6.30 3.53 7.30
N LEU A 122 5.16 4.06 7.72
CA LEU A 122 5.08 5.16 8.68
C LEU A 122 4.28 4.70 9.90
N ASP A 123 4.98 4.46 11.02
CA ASP A 123 4.32 4.10 12.27
C ASP A 123 3.91 5.34 13.06
N GLU A 124 2.84 5.25 13.84
CA GLU A 124 2.26 6.35 14.62
C GLU A 124 1.97 7.61 13.78
N ILE A 125 1.40 7.42 12.60
CA ILE A 125 1.23 8.45 11.56
C ILE A 125 0.54 9.73 12.07
N TRP A 126 -0.37 9.61 13.02
CA TRP A 126 -1.14 10.74 13.58
C TRP A 126 -0.29 11.69 14.44
N LYS A 127 0.90 11.25 14.87
CA LYS A 127 1.84 12.10 15.60
C LYS A 127 2.65 13.05 14.72
N ALA A 128 2.52 12.93 13.40
CA ALA A 128 3.21 13.81 12.45
C ALA A 128 2.74 15.27 12.58
N GLY A 129 3.68 16.20 12.57
CA GLY A 129 3.36 17.63 12.58
C GLY A 129 2.75 18.12 11.24
N PRO A 130 2.08 19.28 11.21
CA PRO A 130 1.35 19.77 10.03
C PRO A 130 2.19 19.88 8.76
N SER A 131 3.47 20.25 8.85
CA SER A 131 4.37 20.35 7.70
C SER A 131 4.62 18.99 7.03
N ILE A 132 4.76 17.93 7.84
CA ILE A 132 4.92 16.55 7.36
C ILE A 132 3.60 16.07 6.75
N GLN A 133 2.49 16.30 7.43
CA GLN A 133 1.16 15.91 6.95
C GLN A 133 0.87 16.51 5.57
N ASN A 134 1.11 17.80 5.36
CA ASN A 134 0.91 18.47 4.09
C ASN A 134 1.78 17.89 2.96
N ALA A 135 3.04 17.57 3.25
CA ALA A 135 3.91 16.91 2.28
C ALA A 135 3.44 15.48 1.95
N LEU A 136 2.97 14.73 2.95
CA LEU A 136 2.40 13.39 2.76
C LEU A 136 1.11 13.43 1.94
N LEU A 137 0.24 14.43 2.11
CA LEU A 137 -0.97 14.60 1.29
C LEU A 137 -0.65 14.64 -0.20
N THR A 138 0.40 15.39 -0.59
CA THR A 138 0.84 15.47 -1.98
C THR A 138 1.50 14.16 -2.43
N ALA A 139 2.39 13.60 -1.60
CA ALA A 139 3.09 12.35 -1.89
C ALA A 139 2.12 11.17 -2.11
N ILE A 140 1.08 11.04 -1.28
CA ILE A 140 0.11 9.95 -1.38
C ILE A 140 -0.81 10.10 -2.58
N ASN A 141 -1.26 11.33 -2.88
CA ASN A 141 -2.25 11.54 -3.94
C ASN A 141 -1.67 11.63 -5.33
N GLU A 142 -0.61 12.42 -5.46
CA GLU A 142 -0.07 12.82 -6.75
C GLU A 142 1.20 12.05 -7.10
N ARG A 143 1.73 11.28 -6.13
CA ARG A 143 2.99 10.55 -6.28
C ARG A 143 4.13 11.48 -6.68
N ILE A 144 4.15 12.69 -6.13
CA ILE A 144 5.18 13.67 -6.38
C ILE A 144 5.70 14.26 -5.06
N PHE A 145 6.92 14.75 -5.10
CA PHE A 145 7.53 15.52 -4.02
C PHE A 145 8.16 16.80 -4.58
N LYS A 146 7.82 17.94 -4.00
CA LYS A 146 8.41 19.24 -4.37
C LYS A 146 9.75 19.40 -3.66
N ASN A 147 10.83 19.40 -4.42
CA ASN A 147 12.20 19.55 -3.92
C ASN A 147 12.79 20.86 -4.44
N GLY A 148 12.60 21.93 -3.69
CA GLY A 148 12.95 23.29 -4.16
C GLY A 148 12.09 23.72 -5.34
N SER A 149 12.73 24.04 -6.46
CA SER A 149 12.07 24.35 -7.73
C SER A 149 11.59 23.12 -8.49
N ASP A 150 12.12 21.95 -8.17
CA ASP A 150 11.90 20.72 -8.94
C ASP A 150 10.76 19.90 -8.36
N THR A 151 10.07 19.19 -9.23
CA THR A 151 9.04 18.22 -8.86
C THR A 151 9.52 16.82 -9.19
N LEU A 152 9.78 16.01 -8.15
CA LEU A 152 10.21 14.63 -8.28
C LEU A 152 8.99 13.70 -8.32
N LYS A 153 8.95 12.81 -9.31
CA LYS A 153 7.99 11.71 -9.33
C LYS A 153 8.48 10.63 -8.36
N LEU A 154 7.63 10.23 -7.42
CA LEU A 154 7.97 9.22 -6.43
C LEU A 154 7.88 7.80 -7.05
N PRO A 155 8.86 6.93 -6.81
CA PRO A 155 8.81 5.53 -7.26
C PRO A 155 7.89 4.67 -6.39
N MET A 156 7.21 5.27 -5.44
CA MET A 156 6.43 4.63 -4.39
C MET A 156 5.32 3.72 -4.93
N LYS A 157 5.43 2.41 -4.72
CA LYS A 157 4.42 1.39 -5.05
C LYS A 157 3.39 1.25 -3.92
N ALA A 158 3.85 1.27 -2.66
CA ALA A 158 2.96 1.20 -1.50
C ALA A 158 3.40 2.14 -0.39
N LEU A 159 2.41 2.77 0.27
CA LEU A 159 2.57 3.40 1.56
C LEU A 159 1.68 2.69 2.56
N ILE A 160 2.29 2.15 3.60
CA ILE A 160 1.62 1.52 4.73
C ILE A 160 1.81 2.44 5.92
N ALA A 161 0.72 3.00 6.41
CA ALA A 161 0.72 3.74 7.66
C ALA A 161 0.15 2.88 8.79
N ALA A 162 0.59 3.11 10.00
CA ALA A 162 0.10 2.41 11.17
C ALA A 162 -0.14 3.36 12.34
N SER A 163 -1.07 2.99 13.21
CA SER A 163 -1.26 3.62 14.50
C SER A 163 -1.95 2.66 15.48
N ASN A 164 -1.86 2.97 16.75
CA ASN A 164 -2.57 2.28 17.82
C ASN A 164 -3.97 2.88 18.05
N GLU A 165 -4.22 4.07 17.51
CA GLU A 165 -5.44 4.86 17.69
C GLU A 165 -5.94 5.41 16.34
N LEU A 166 -7.19 5.78 16.27
CA LEU A 166 -7.76 6.53 15.15
C LEU A 166 -7.32 8.01 15.21
N PRO A 167 -7.40 8.76 14.10
CA PRO A 167 -7.14 10.19 14.15
C PRO A 167 -8.12 10.87 15.12
N ALA A 168 -7.59 11.77 15.94
CA ALA A 168 -8.43 12.56 16.83
C ALA A 168 -9.29 13.55 16.03
N GLU A 169 -10.52 13.76 16.48
CA GLU A 169 -11.40 14.78 15.93
C GLU A 169 -10.79 16.18 16.16
N ASP A 170 -11.06 17.10 15.27
CA ASP A 170 -10.60 18.51 15.34
C ASP A 170 -9.08 18.75 15.27
N GLU A 171 -8.27 17.74 14.95
CA GLU A 171 -6.82 17.90 14.73
C GLU A 171 -6.45 18.17 13.25
N GLY A 172 -7.42 18.26 12.34
CA GLY A 172 -7.19 18.50 10.91
C GLY A 172 -6.60 17.28 10.17
N LEU A 173 -6.77 16.09 10.73
CA LEU A 173 -6.24 14.83 10.19
C LEU A 173 -7.16 14.17 9.16
N GLU A 174 -8.38 14.68 8.98
CA GLU A 174 -9.42 14.12 8.11
C GLU A 174 -8.94 14.02 6.67
N ALA A 175 -8.19 15.03 6.21
CA ALA A 175 -7.64 15.04 4.87
C ALA A 175 -6.63 13.90 4.64
N LEU A 176 -5.78 13.60 5.64
CA LEU A 176 -4.82 12.50 5.57
C LEU A 176 -5.54 11.14 5.73
N TRP A 177 -6.52 11.07 6.63
CA TRP A 177 -7.37 9.90 6.81
C TRP A 177 -8.10 9.49 5.54
N ASP A 178 -8.68 10.45 4.80
CA ASP A 178 -9.36 10.19 3.51
C ASP A 178 -8.42 9.60 2.44
N ARG A 179 -7.10 9.72 2.59
CA ARG A 179 -6.12 9.19 1.63
C ARG A 179 -5.88 7.70 1.75
N PHE A 180 -6.17 7.12 2.90
CA PHE A 180 -6.05 5.68 3.11
C PHE A 180 -7.32 4.98 2.65
N LEU A 181 -7.27 4.41 1.44
CA LEU A 181 -8.39 3.66 0.88
C LEU A 181 -8.62 2.36 1.63
N VAL A 182 -7.56 1.61 1.87
CA VAL A 182 -7.57 0.32 2.56
C VAL A 182 -7.25 0.54 4.04
N ARG A 183 -8.18 0.17 4.92
CA ARG A 183 -8.07 0.32 6.38
C ARG A 183 -8.33 -1.01 7.04
N ILE A 184 -7.37 -1.52 7.79
CA ILE A 184 -7.42 -2.87 8.34
C ILE A 184 -7.05 -2.86 9.80
N VAL A 185 -7.79 -3.63 10.61
CA VAL A 185 -7.47 -3.84 12.01
C VAL A 185 -6.49 -5.01 12.14
N SER A 186 -5.35 -4.76 12.78
CA SER A 186 -4.34 -5.77 13.08
C SER A 186 -4.47 -6.22 14.54
N ASN A 187 -5.26 -7.27 14.77
CA ASN A 187 -5.50 -7.83 16.10
C ASN A 187 -4.34 -8.71 16.57
N CYS A 188 -4.28 -9.00 17.88
CA CYS A 188 -3.46 -10.05 18.44
C CYS A 188 -3.89 -11.42 17.91
N ILE A 189 -3.04 -12.45 18.09
CA ILE A 189 -3.40 -13.85 17.77
C ILE A 189 -4.58 -14.25 18.65
N SER A 190 -5.64 -14.76 18.04
CA SER A 190 -6.88 -15.15 18.71
C SER A 190 -6.93 -16.64 19.07
N SER A 191 -6.31 -17.49 18.25
CA SER A 191 -6.28 -18.94 18.45
C SER A 191 -5.18 -19.36 19.42
N GLU A 192 -5.53 -20.03 20.51
CA GLU A 192 -4.55 -20.59 21.47
C GLU A 192 -3.56 -21.56 20.81
N THR A 193 -4.05 -22.39 19.90
CA THR A 193 -3.18 -23.33 19.18
C THR A 193 -2.16 -22.61 18.33
N THR A 194 -2.56 -21.54 17.66
CA THR A 194 -1.69 -20.67 16.87
C THR A 194 -0.70 -19.91 17.76
N PHE A 195 -1.17 -19.41 18.89
CA PHE A 195 -0.31 -18.75 19.88
C PHE A 195 0.80 -19.68 20.38
N TYR A 196 0.46 -20.91 20.80
CA TYR A 196 1.48 -21.88 21.25
C TYR A 196 2.41 -22.31 20.12
N LYS A 197 1.93 -22.36 18.88
CA LYS A 197 2.79 -22.61 17.73
C LYS A 197 3.82 -21.49 17.59
N MET A 198 3.39 -20.22 17.61
CA MET A 198 4.27 -19.06 17.55
C MET A 198 5.35 -19.08 18.65
N VAL A 199 4.96 -19.38 19.90
CA VAL A 199 5.90 -19.40 21.04
C VAL A 199 6.94 -20.52 20.93
N ARG A 200 6.58 -21.64 20.32
CA ARG A 200 7.48 -22.82 20.18
C ARG A 200 8.38 -22.72 18.95
N GLU A 201 8.00 -21.97 17.94
CA GLU A 201 8.84 -21.77 16.77
C GLU A 201 10.02 -20.84 17.10
N LYS A 202 11.20 -21.22 16.62
CA LYS A 202 12.35 -20.34 16.67
C LYS A 202 12.09 -19.17 15.72
N SER A 203 12.45 -17.96 16.11
CA SER A 203 12.36 -16.77 15.26
C SER A 203 13.03 -17.07 13.92
N ASN A 204 12.25 -17.03 12.85
CA ASN A 204 12.75 -17.30 11.51
C ASN A 204 13.40 -16.04 10.94
N SER A 205 14.48 -16.24 10.18
CA SER A 205 14.98 -15.23 9.25
C SER A 205 13.90 -14.86 8.25
N ASP A 206 14.05 -13.70 7.58
CA ASP A 206 13.15 -13.33 6.49
C ASP A 206 13.11 -14.43 5.42
N PRO A 207 11.95 -14.76 4.86
CA PRO A 207 11.82 -15.75 3.82
C PRO A 207 12.60 -15.34 2.57
N ILE A 208 13.23 -16.31 1.94
CA ILE A 208 13.88 -16.11 0.65
C ILE A 208 12.87 -16.41 -0.44
N ILE A 209 12.42 -15.37 -1.14
CA ILE A 209 11.49 -15.51 -2.28
C ILE A 209 12.30 -15.95 -3.51
N PRO A 210 11.88 -17.01 -4.22
CA PRO A 210 12.54 -17.42 -5.46
C PRO A 210 12.61 -16.27 -6.47
N PRO A 211 13.74 -16.07 -7.17
CA PRO A 211 13.90 -14.99 -8.15
C PRO A 211 12.82 -14.98 -9.24
N SER A 212 12.29 -16.15 -9.60
CA SER A 212 11.20 -16.30 -10.59
C SER A 212 9.84 -15.77 -10.13
N LEU A 213 9.67 -15.55 -8.83
CA LEU A 213 8.44 -14.98 -8.25
C LEU A 213 8.58 -13.47 -7.95
N LEU A 214 9.79 -12.91 -8.00
CA LEU A 214 9.97 -11.49 -7.70
C LEU A 214 9.30 -10.62 -8.77
N ILE A 215 8.58 -9.61 -8.32
CA ILE A 215 7.96 -8.61 -9.21
C ILE A 215 9.05 -7.62 -9.64
N THR A 216 9.45 -7.69 -10.91
CA THR A 216 10.35 -6.68 -11.52
C THR A 216 9.57 -5.41 -11.87
N GLU A 217 10.28 -4.33 -12.18
CA GLU A 217 9.66 -3.07 -12.60
C GLU A 217 8.83 -3.24 -13.88
N GLU A 218 9.35 -3.99 -14.86
CA GLU A 218 8.65 -4.28 -16.12
C GLU A 218 7.37 -5.08 -15.86
N LEU A 219 7.45 -6.10 -14.99
CA LEU A 219 6.30 -6.92 -14.62
C LEU A 219 5.25 -6.08 -13.87
N TYR A 220 5.67 -5.23 -12.95
CA TYR A 220 4.78 -4.32 -12.23
C TYR A 220 4.02 -3.39 -13.18
N HIS A 221 4.70 -2.76 -14.12
CA HIS A 221 4.05 -1.90 -15.11
C HIS A 221 3.13 -2.66 -16.07
N SER A 222 3.51 -3.86 -16.48
CA SER A 222 2.65 -4.74 -17.27
C SER A 222 1.35 -5.06 -16.51
N TRP A 223 1.44 -5.37 -15.22
CA TRP A 223 0.30 -5.64 -14.37
C TRP A 223 -0.61 -4.42 -14.22
N GLN A 224 -0.05 -3.25 -13.98
CA GLN A 224 -0.80 -1.98 -13.91
C GLN A 224 -1.59 -1.71 -15.20
N SER A 225 -0.99 -1.97 -16.37
CA SER A 225 -1.66 -1.82 -17.67
C SER A 225 -2.83 -2.80 -17.80
N SER A 226 -2.61 -4.08 -17.50
CA SER A 226 -3.65 -5.13 -17.60
C SER A 226 -4.83 -4.89 -16.65
N ILE A 227 -4.57 -4.38 -15.44
CA ILE A 227 -5.63 -4.03 -14.48
C ILE A 227 -6.57 -2.97 -15.06
N SER A 228 -6.03 -2.00 -15.79
CA SER A 228 -6.82 -0.93 -16.39
C SER A 228 -7.77 -1.42 -17.50
N ASP A 229 -7.50 -2.58 -18.08
CA ASP A 229 -8.30 -3.20 -19.14
C ASP A 229 -9.45 -4.08 -18.59
N ILE A 230 -9.49 -4.34 -17.27
CA ILE A 230 -10.53 -5.15 -16.63
C ILE A 230 -11.89 -4.45 -16.76
N VAL A 231 -12.87 -5.19 -17.28
CA VAL A 231 -14.23 -4.69 -17.54
C VAL A 231 -14.99 -4.39 -16.24
N ILE A 232 -15.75 -3.30 -16.24
CA ILE A 232 -16.68 -2.93 -15.17
C ILE A 232 -18.11 -3.19 -15.67
N PRO A 233 -18.78 -4.30 -15.27
CA PRO A 233 -20.12 -4.63 -15.71
C PRO A 233 -21.21 -3.72 -15.11
N ASP A 234 -22.34 -3.59 -15.83
CA ASP A 234 -23.45 -2.74 -15.39
C ASP A 234 -24.13 -3.23 -14.11
N ASP A 235 -24.17 -4.53 -13.86
CA ASP A 235 -24.72 -5.12 -12.63
C ASP A 235 -23.94 -4.66 -11.40
N VAL A 236 -22.61 -4.64 -11.47
CA VAL A 236 -21.76 -4.08 -10.40
C VAL A 236 -22.02 -2.59 -10.20
N CYS A 237 -22.18 -1.83 -11.30
CA CYS A 237 -22.53 -0.41 -11.22
C CYS A 237 -23.90 -0.20 -10.53
N HIS A 238 -24.87 -1.07 -10.76
CA HIS A 238 -26.16 -1.02 -10.09
C HIS A 238 -26.05 -1.30 -8.59
N VAL A 239 -25.26 -2.30 -8.19
CA VAL A 239 -24.99 -2.60 -6.76
C VAL A 239 -24.31 -1.43 -6.07
N ILE A 240 -23.26 -0.86 -6.67
CA ILE A 240 -22.57 0.31 -6.12
C ILE A 240 -23.52 1.51 -6.02
N THR A 241 -24.40 1.69 -7.00
CA THR A 241 -25.41 2.76 -6.94
C THR A 241 -26.37 2.57 -5.77
N ALA A 242 -26.80 1.32 -5.49
CA ALA A 242 -27.63 1.01 -4.34
C ALA A 242 -26.89 1.29 -3.01
N ILE A 243 -25.63 0.88 -2.90
CA ILE A 243 -24.77 1.17 -1.75
C ILE A 243 -24.62 2.70 -1.54
N ARG A 244 -24.34 3.46 -2.61
CA ARG A 244 -24.24 4.93 -2.53
C ARG A 244 -25.53 5.58 -2.05
N LYS A 245 -26.69 5.08 -2.47
CA LYS A 245 -28.01 5.54 -1.98
C LYS A 245 -28.21 5.23 -0.51
N ALA A 246 -27.91 3.99 -0.10
CA ALA A 246 -28.05 3.58 1.30
C ALA A 246 -27.15 4.43 2.23
N ILE A 247 -25.89 4.66 1.87
CA ILE A 247 -24.99 5.54 2.61
C ILE A 247 -25.56 6.95 2.73
N LYS A 248 -26.12 7.51 1.63
CA LYS A 248 -26.73 8.85 1.65
C LYS A 248 -27.99 8.93 2.53
N GLU A 249 -28.75 7.87 2.63
CA GLU A 249 -29.91 7.83 3.53
C GLU A 249 -29.45 7.76 5.00
N GLU A 250 -28.44 6.96 5.30
CA GLU A 250 -27.85 6.85 6.63
C GLU A 250 -27.28 8.17 7.12
N MET A 251 -26.61 8.94 6.24
CA MET A 251 -26.06 10.26 6.53
C MET A 251 -27.13 11.30 6.94
N LYS A 252 -28.42 11.03 6.76
CA LYS A 252 -29.52 11.90 7.19
C LYS A 252 -29.94 11.65 8.63
N SER A 253 -29.47 10.58 9.26
CA SER A 253 -29.78 10.29 10.65
C SER A 253 -28.97 11.22 11.57
N GLU A 254 -29.57 11.65 12.69
CA GLU A 254 -28.94 12.57 13.65
C GLU A 254 -27.82 11.89 14.47
N ASP A 255 -27.71 10.57 14.39
CA ASP A 255 -26.78 9.77 15.22
C ASP A 255 -25.36 9.71 14.67
N PHE A 256 -25.12 10.22 13.47
CA PHE A 256 -23.83 10.10 12.78
C PHE A 256 -23.32 11.44 12.24
N SER A 257 -22.01 11.65 12.34
CA SER A 257 -21.37 12.77 11.67
C SER A 257 -21.40 12.58 10.14
N PRO A 258 -21.81 13.60 9.36
CA PRO A 258 -21.75 13.51 7.90
C PRO A 258 -20.36 13.15 7.35
N MET A 259 -19.30 13.43 8.10
CA MET A 259 -17.91 13.12 7.72
C MET A 259 -17.61 11.62 7.79
N ASP A 260 -18.29 10.84 8.64
CA ASP A 260 -18.04 9.42 8.82
C ASP A 260 -18.41 8.59 7.59
N TYR A 261 -19.41 9.02 6.85
CA TYR A 261 -19.96 8.32 5.69
C TYR A 261 -19.63 8.98 4.34
N TYR A 262 -18.97 10.15 4.36
CA TYR A 262 -18.63 10.82 3.12
C TYR A 262 -17.56 10.06 2.32
N ILE A 263 -17.91 9.69 1.10
CA ILE A 263 -17.02 9.08 0.13
C ILE A 263 -16.99 9.95 -1.13
N SER A 264 -15.86 10.58 -1.39
CA SER A 264 -15.65 11.44 -2.56
C SER A 264 -15.69 10.64 -3.87
N ASP A 265 -16.04 11.30 -4.99
CA ASP A 265 -16.03 10.64 -6.31
C ASP A 265 -14.63 10.13 -6.69
N ARG A 266 -13.58 10.85 -6.28
CA ARG A 266 -12.19 10.38 -6.42
C ARG A 266 -11.97 9.06 -5.68
N ARG A 267 -12.49 8.93 -4.46
CA ARG A 267 -12.36 7.71 -3.67
C ARG A 267 -13.14 6.56 -4.29
N TRP A 268 -14.33 6.81 -4.84
CA TRP A 268 -15.07 5.82 -5.62
C TRP A 268 -14.29 5.32 -6.82
N LYS A 269 -13.63 6.21 -7.57
CA LYS A 269 -12.77 5.82 -8.68
C LYS A 269 -11.64 4.87 -8.24
N LYS A 270 -11.02 5.13 -7.09
CA LYS A 270 -9.98 4.27 -6.50
C LYS A 270 -10.54 2.92 -6.03
N VAL A 271 -11.76 2.89 -5.48
CA VAL A 271 -12.46 1.63 -5.14
C VAL A 271 -12.63 0.77 -6.37
N PHE A 272 -13.15 1.31 -7.48
CA PHE A 272 -13.29 0.55 -8.72
C PHE A 272 -11.94 0.04 -9.23
N HIS A 273 -10.90 0.84 -9.16
CA HIS A 273 -9.55 0.39 -9.56
C HIS A 273 -9.03 -0.74 -8.67
N LEU A 274 -9.29 -0.68 -7.37
CA LEU A 274 -8.95 -1.76 -6.44
C LEU A 274 -9.72 -3.05 -6.74
N MET A 275 -11.02 -2.94 -7.09
CA MET A 275 -11.84 -4.07 -7.54
C MET A 275 -11.31 -4.67 -8.85
N GLN A 276 -10.89 -3.84 -9.82
CA GLN A 276 -10.24 -4.30 -11.04
C GLN A 276 -8.94 -5.06 -10.73
N ALA A 277 -8.12 -4.55 -9.81
CA ALA A 277 -6.90 -5.24 -9.38
C ALA A 277 -7.21 -6.58 -8.69
N SER A 278 -8.28 -6.65 -7.88
CA SER A 278 -8.75 -7.90 -7.27
C SER A 278 -9.19 -8.91 -8.32
N ALA A 279 -10.01 -8.50 -9.28
CA ALA A 279 -10.48 -9.36 -10.37
C ALA A 279 -9.29 -9.91 -11.17
N TRP A 280 -8.36 -9.04 -11.55
CA TRP A 280 -7.18 -9.42 -12.33
C TRP A 280 -6.27 -10.39 -11.58
N LEU A 281 -5.99 -10.15 -10.27
CA LEU A 281 -5.22 -11.06 -9.41
C LEU A 281 -5.89 -12.43 -9.21
N ASN A 282 -7.17 -12.55 -9.54
CA ASN A 282 -7.92 -13.79 -9.53
C ASN A 282 -8.18 -14.36 -10.95
N ASP A 283 -7.37 -13.98 -11.95
CA ASP A 283 -7.42 -14.42 -13.34
C ASP A 283 -8.82 -14.16 -13.99
N ARG A 284 -9.45 -13.03 -13.67
CA ARG A 284 -10.73 -12.61 -14.24
C ARG A 284 -10.53 -11.37 -15.10
N ASP A 285 -11.30 -11.28 -16.17
CA ASP A 285 -11.35 -10.17 -17.13
C ASP A 285 -12.41 -9.10 -16.79
N SER A 286 -13.19 -9.36 -15.76
CA SER A 286 -14.24 -8.45 -15.30
C SER A 286 -14.37 -8.50 -13.77
N ILE A 287 -14.75 -7.37 -13.17
CA ILE A 287 -15.11 -7.32 -11.76
C ILE A 287 -16.45 -7.99 -11.51
N ASN A 288 -16.67 -8.44 -10.27
CA ASN A 288 -17.95 -8.97 -9.82
C ASN A 288 -18.29 -8.45 -8.42
N ILE A 289 -19.43 -8.85 -7.87
CA ILE A 289 -19.91 -8.37 -6.57
C ILE A 289 -19.08 -8.83 -5.36
N THR A 290 -18.12 -9.73 -5.56
CA THR A 290 -17.24 -10.23 -4.46
C THR A 290 -15.89 -9.51 -4.39
N ASP A 291 -15.59 -8.62 -5.34
CA ASP A 291 -14.35 -7.84 -5.38
C ASP A 291 -14.31 -6.64 -4.46
#